data_394afc7fa06750f0f03c26240b596b3b
#
_entry.id   394afc7fa06750f0f03c26240b596b3b
#
_cell.length_a   1.000
_cell.length_b   1.000
_cell.length_c   1.000
_cell.angle_alpha   90.00
_cell.angle_beta   90.00
_cell.angle_gamma   90.00
#
_symmetry.space_group_name_H-M   'P 1'
#
loop_
_entity.id
_entity.type
_entity.pdbx_description
1 polymer ?
#
loop_
_entity_poly.entity_id
_entity_poly.type
_entity_poly.pdbx_seq_one_letter_code
_entity_poly.pdbx_strand_id
1 'polypeptide(L)'
;MIDDVEQNLLFRYMGTHSPWWRLTADSNALHLAASESADTTQVVALTDEQANHIRQMTVITSSITMTLSLYGSEVPVHLVGRKITKKEWAGTASAWHDTPSVARDLAQGLSFAEQVVSEANSVIVILDRHGNIQRFNRLSEEYTGMKEHEVIGQNVFKLFMSRSEAAASRRNISGFFRDGSSYEVERWIKTRKGQRLFLFRNKFVHSGSGKNEIFLICSGTDITEERRAQERLRVLANTDTITGLPNRNAIHDLISAAIDTRGEGQVGVVYLDLDNFKKVNDAYGHMFGDQLLQAVALAILSCLEEGQLLARLGGDEFIVLATNTSQGALEAMASRILTRLRQPFRIGLIEVYTGCSLGISLAPQHGTDRESVIRNADTAMYTAKENGRGTFCVFSPEMNQRVFEYLWLDTNLRKALDNDQLVI
;
A
#
# COMPACT_ATOMS: atom_id res chain seq x y z
N MET A 1 15.08 -36.41 61.18
CA MET A 1 15.47 -35.02 61.59
C MET A 1 16.16 -34.24 60.47
N ILE A 2 16.54 -34.85 59.34
CA ILE A 2 17.06 -34.17 58.17
C ILE A 2 15.91 -33.83 57.19
N ASP A 3 14.84 -34.62 57.21
CA ASP A 3 13.68 -34.42 56.32
C ASP A 3 12.84 -33.17 56.67
N ASP A 4 12.79 -32.73 57.94
CA ASP A 4 11.97 -31.59 58.35
C ASP A 4 12.57 -30.24 57.94
N VAL A 5 13.87 -30.16 57.67
CA VAL A 5 14.55 -28.91 57.32
C VAL A 5 14.40 -28.63 55.80
N GLU A 6 14.41 -29.67 54.97
CA GLU A 6 14.16 -29.52 53.54
C GLU A 6 12.69 -29.23 53.23
N GLN A 7 11.76 -29.83 53.97
CA GLN A 7 10.33 -29.55 53.87
C GLN A 7 9.99 -28.10 54.17
N ASN A 8 10.68 -27.46 55.12
CA ASN A 8 10.50 -26.06 55.47
C ASN A 8 11.13 -25.08 54.46
N LEU A 9 12.12 -25.54 53.68
CA LEU A 9 12.80 -24.68 52.69
C LEU A 9 11.91 -24.35 51.50
N LEU A 10 11.18 -25.32 50.95
CA LEU A 10 10.30 -25.06 49.79
C LEU A 10 9.10 -24.22 50.20
N PHE A 11 8.54 -24.44 51.40
CA PHE A 11 7.46 -23.59 51.97
C PHE A 11 7.90 -22.17 52.27
N ARG A 12 9.12 -21.98 52.77
CA ARG A 12 9.74 -20.66 52.94
C ARG A 12 10.08 -20.03 51.59
N TYR A 13 10.48 -20.84 50.60
CA TYR A 13 10.79 -20.36 49.25
C TYR A 13 9.54 -19.89 48.51
N MET A 14 8.40 -20.59 48.65
CA MET A 14 7.12 -20.17 48.08
C MET A 14 6.55 -18.87 48.68
N GLY A 15 6.96 -18.51 49.90
CA GLY A 15 6.57 -17.22 50.52
C GLY A 15 7.44 -16.03 50.11
N THR A 16 8.63 -16.27 49.56
CA THR A 16 9.59 -15.21 49.19
C THR A 16 9.99 -15.21 47.72
N HIS A 17 9.80 -16.35 47.01
CA HIS A 17 10.14 -16.55 45.62
C HIS A 17 9.06 -17.38 44.95
N SER A 18 8.81 -17.17 43.66
CA SER A 18 7.84 -17.93 42.86
C SER A 18 8.56 -19.08 42.16
N PRO A 19 8.45 -20.35 42.66
CA PRO A 19 9.07 -21.49 42.01
C PRO A 19 8.48 -21.68 40.60
N TRP A 20 9.31 -22.24 39.74
CA TRP A 20 8.89 -22.64 38.41
C TRP A 20 8.14 -23.95 38.44
N TRP A 21 7.12 -24.09 37.59
CA TRP A 21 6.41 -25.34 37.40
C TRP A 21 6.42 -25.75 35.94
N ARG A 22 6.36 -27.08 35.70
CA ARG A 22 6.29 -27.66 34.37
C ARG A 22 5.35 -28.86 34.39
N LEU A 23 4.51 -28.98 33.35
CA LEU A 23 3.64 -30.15 33.11
C LEU A 23 3.80 -30.60 31.66
N THR A 24 3.88 -31.89 31.42
CA THR A 24 3.90 -32.49 30.08
C THR A 24 2.54 -33.11 29.71
N ALA A 25 2.29 -33.27 28.39
CA ALA A 25 1.03 -33.86 27.92
C ALA A 25 0.84 -35.29 28.33
N ASP A 26 1.94 -36.03 28.50
CA ASP A 26 1.97 -37.48 28.69
C ASP A 26 2.03 -37.86 30.18
N SER A 27 1.99 -36.89 31.09
CA SER A 27 2.09 -37.10 32.54
C SER A 27 1.17 -36.22 33.35
N ASN A 28 0.58 -36.73 34.42
CA ASN A 28 -0.15 -35.96 35.43
C ASN A 28 0.76 -35.53 36.59
N ALA A 29 2.06 -35.48 36.37
CA ALA A 29 3.04 -35.04 37.36
C ALA A 29 3.43 -33.58 37.10
N LEU A 30 3.14 -32.69 38.07
CA LEU A 30 3.60 -31.32 38.08
C LEU A 30 5.00 -31.26 38.68
N HIS A 31 5.96 -30.80 37.91
CA HIS A 31 7.33 -30.59 38.37
C HIS A 31 7.48 -29.16 38.87
N LEU A 32 7.87 -28.99 40.13
CA LEU A 32 8.16 -27.68 40.76
C LEU A 32 9.67 -27.55 40.98
N ALA A 33 10.25 -26.44 40.58
CA ALA A 33 11.67 -26.12 40.72
C ALA A 33 11.88 -24.72 41.30
N ALA A 34 12.95 -24.54 42.06
CA ALA A 34 13.30 -23.24 42.63
C ALA A 34 13.67 -22.21 41.56
N SER A 35 14.18 -22.63 40.40
CA SER A 35 14.44 -21.81 39.21
C SER A 35 14.29 -22.65 37.97
N GLU A 36 14.19 -22.01 36.79
CA GLU A 36 14.12 -22.69 35.48
C GLU A 36 15.28 -23.64 35.20
N SER A 37 16.44 -23.42 35.84
CA SER A 37 17.68 -24.17 35.68
C SER A 37 18.05 -25.01 36.88
N ALA A 38 17.13 -25.23 37.83
CA ALA A 38 17.43 -26.03 39.02
C ALA A 38 17.40 -27.54 38.71
N ASP A 39 18.46 -28.24 39.09
CA ASP A 39 18.57 -29.70 38.92
C ASP A 39 17.67 -30.53 39.87
N THR A 40 17.16 -29.86 40.93
CA THR A 40 16.25 -30.51 41.89
C THR A 40 14.83 -30.05 41.65
N THR A 41 13.97 -30.97 41.26
CA THR A 41 12.54 -30.73 41.06
C THR A 41 11.72 -31.55 42.05
N GLN A 42 10.76 -30.93 42.71
CA GLN A 42 9.74 -31.66 43.44
C GLN A 42 8.63 -32.06 42.45
N VAL A 43 8.23 -33.31 42.53
CA VAL A 43 7.15 -33.84 41.67
C VAL A 43 5.88 -33.98 42.50
N VAL A 44 4.81 -33.35 42.01
CA VAL A 44 3.50 -33.41 42.63
C VAL A 44 2.52 -34.12 41.71
N ALA A 45 1.92 -35.18 42.20
CA ALA A 45 0.89 -35.89 41.44
C ALA A 45 -0.39 -35.06 41.39
N LEU A 46 -0.92 -34.85 40.20
CA LEU A 46 -2.18 -34.15 39.94
C LEU A 46 -3.31 -35.18 39.71
N THR A 47 -4.51 -34.79 40.08
CA THR A 47 -5.71 -35.47 39.59
C THR A 47 -5.89 -35.20 38.09
N ASP A 48 -6.66 -36.07 37.40
CA ASP A 48 -6.98 -35.89 36.00
C ASP A 48 -7.66 -34.51 35.73
N GLU A 49 -8.50 -34.08 36.64
CA GLU A 49 -9.19 -32.79 36.55
C GLU A 49 -8.20 -31.62 36.67
N GLN A 50 -7.28 -31.69 37.63
CA GLN A 50 -6.26 -30.66 37.84
C GLN A 50 -5.32 -30.56 36.62
N ALA A 51 -4.85 -31.72 36.13
CA ALA A 51 -3.99 -31.79 34.95
C ALA A 51 -4.70 -31.25 33.69
N ASN A 52 -5.97 -31.58 33.50
CA ASN A 52 -6.76 -31.08 32.38
C ASN A 52 -7.00 -29.58 32.44
N HIS A 53 -7.22 -29.01 33.64
CA HIS A 53 -7.30 -27.57 33.82
C HIS A 53 -6.02 -26.85 33.38
N ILE A 54 -4.85 -27.36 33.76
CA ILE A 54 -3.57 -26.79 33.28
C ILE A 54 -3.40 -26.95 31.77
N ARG A 55 -3.81 -28.09 31.20
CA ARG A 55 -3.74 -28.35 29.75
C ARG A 55 -4.68 -27.48 28.92
N GLN A 56 -5.71 -26.93 29.52
CA GLN A 56 -6.58 -25.93 28.89
C GLN A 56 -5.93 -24.54 28.77
N MET A 57 -4.84 -24.28 29.51
CA MET A 57 -4.07 -23.06 29.33
C MET A 57 -3.58 -22.97 27.89
N THR A 58 -3.80 -21.82 27.29
CA THR A 58 -3.39 -21.51 25.93
C THR A 58 -1.94 -21.02 25.90
N VAL A 59 -1.46 -20.63 24.74
CA VAL A 59 -0.19 -19.91 24.59
C VAL A 59 -0.19 -18.53 25.24
N ILE A 60 -1.38 -18.02 25.56
CA ILE A 60 -1.55 -16.81 26.37
C ILE A 60 -1.34 -17.17 27.85
N THR A 61 -0.53 -16.37 28.54
CA THR A 61 -0.33 -16.54 29.98
C THR A 61 -1.68 -16.43 30.69
N SER A 62 -2.03 -17.45 31.42
CA SER A 62 -3.25 -17.53 32.21
C SER A 62 -2.91 -18.00 33.62
N SER A 63 -3.85 -17.81 34.51
CA SER A 63 -3.67 -18.22 35.89
C SER A 63 -4.76 -19.17 36.32
N ILE A 64 -4.42 -20.09 37.18
CA ILE A 64 -5.33 -21.05 37.77
C ILE A 64 -4.99 -21.22 39.26
N THR A 65 -6.00 -21.26 40.09
CA THR A 65 -5.83 -21.58 41.51
C THR A 65 -6.33 -22.98 41.73
N MET A 66 -5.50 -23.81 42.36
CA MET A 66 -5.84 -25.20 42.72
C MET A 66 -5.19 -25.59 44.04
N THR A 67 -5.75 -26.58 44.68
CA THR A 67 -5.14 -27.13 45.88
C THR A 67 -4.23 -28.29 45.48
N LEU A 68 -2.95 -28.23 45.84
CA LEU A 68 -1.97 -29.28 45.62
C LEU A 68 -1.64 -29.98 46.93
N SER A 69 -1.48 -31.30 46.86
CA SER A 69 -0.98 -32.07 48.00
C SER A 69 0.55 -32.00 48.05
N LEU A 70 1.08 -31.19 48.94
CA LEU A 70 2.51 -30.99 49.14
C LEU A 70 2.88 -31.51 50.51
N TYR A 71 3.77 -32.49 50.57
CA TYR A 71 4.25 -33.08 51.84
C TYR A 71 3.14 -33.55 52.79
N GLY A 72 2.07 -34.13 52.26
CA GLY A 72 0.92 -34.58 53.05
C GLY A 72 -0.03 -33.53 53.57
N SER A 73 0.18 -32.26 53.22
CA SER A 73 -0.70 -31.14 53.49
C SER A 73 -1.32 -30.63 52.20
N GLU A 74 -2.59 -30.26 52.25
CA GLU A 74 -3.25 -29.59 51.14
C GLU A 74 -2.93 -28.11 51.16
N VAL A 75 -2.29 -27.62 50.11
CA VAL A 75 -1.85 -26.23 50.00
C VAL A 75 -2.52 -25.61 48.77
N PRO A 76 -3.27 -24.52 48.96
CA PRO A 76 -3.76 -23.76 47.81
C PRO A 76 -2.62 -23.05 47.13
N VAL A 77 -2.47 -23.31 45.83
CA VAL A 77 -1.40 -22.78 44.98
C VAL A 77 -1.99 -22.02 43.80
N HIS A 78 -1.42 -20.89 43.54
CA HIS A 78 -1.74 -20.10 42.36
C HIS A 78 -0.68 -20.36 41.28
N LEU A 79 -1.08 -20.95 40.17
CA LEU A 79 -0.22 -21.24 39.03
C LEU A 79 -0.45 -20.18 37.95
N VAL A 80 0.61 -19.49 37.56
CA VAL A 80 0.59 -18.54 36.42
C VAL A 80 1.48 -19.14 35.34
N GLY A 81 0.94 -19.38 34.15
CA GLY A 81 1.72 -20.00 33.10
C GLY A 81 1.00 -20.07 31.77
N ARG A 82 1.65 -20.75 30.85
CA ARG A 82 1.15 -20.89 29.48
C ARG A 82 1.63 -22.20 28.84
N LYS A 83 1.04 -22.52 27.70
CA LYS A 83 1.53 -23.57 26.82
C LYS A 83 2.83 -23.14 26.15
N ILE A 84 3.91 -23.88 26.35
CA ILE A 84 5.24 -23.58 25.80
C ILE A 84 5.47 -24.30 24.48
N THR A 85 5.07 -25.59 24.42
CA THR A 85 5.14 -26.39 23.20
C THR A 85 3.84 -27.15 22.97
N LYS A 86 3.72 -27.94 21.89
CA LYS A 86 2.53 -28.78 21.65
C LYS A 86 2.23 -29.75 22.81
N LYS A 87 3.26 -30.13 23.60
CA LYS A 87 3.17 -31.13 24.65
C LYS A 87 3.58 -30.61 26.04
N GLU A 88 3.77 -29.30 26.23
CA GLU A 88 4.35 -28.81 27.45
C GLU A 88 3.75 -27.47 27.88
N TRP A 89 3.49 -27.35 29.17
CA TRP A 89 3.05 -26.12 29.86
C TRP A 89 4.03 -25.80 30.96
N ALA A 90 4.31 -24.54 31.18
CA ALA A 90 5.17 -24.06 32.25
C ALA A 90 4.84 -22.65 32.71
N GLY A 91 5.30 -22.29 33.89
CA GLY A 91 5.07 -21.00 34.49
C GLY A 91 5.68 -20.87 35.88
N THR A 92 5.10 -19.97 36.68
CA THR A 92 5.49 -19.77 38.08
C THR A 92 4.34 -20.16 39.02
N ALA A 93 4.67 -20.65 40.20
CA ALA A 93 3.73 -21.02 41.23
C ALA A 93 3.93 -20.12 42.46
N SER A 94 2.87 -19.78 43.18
CA SER A 94 2.93 -19.10 44.48
C SER A 94 1.97 -19.76 45.45
N ALA A 95 2.37 -19.79 46.72
CA ALA A 95 1.43 -20.22 47.76
C ALA A 95 0.37 -19.17 47.98
N TRP A 96 -0.85 -19.62 48.19
CA TRP A 96 -1.99 -18.74 48.49
C TRP A 96 -2.01 -18.37 49.97
N HIS A 97 -1.07 -17.52 50.40
CA HIS A 97 -1.11 -16.89 51.73
C HIS A 97 -1.06 -15.38 51.56
N ASP A 98 -2.17 -14.74 51.89
CA ASP A 98 -2.37 -13.32 52.28
C ASP A 98 -1.59 -12.19 51.55
N THR A 99 -1.11 -12.42 50.31
CA THR A 99 -0.75 -11.33 49.42
C THR A 99 -1.60 -11.37 48.14
N PRO A 100 -2.94 -11.25 48.26
CA PRO A 100 -3.82 -11.42 47.10
C PRO A 100 -3.74 -10.28 46.10
N SER A 101 -3.26 -9.09 46.50
CA SER A 101 -3.26 -7.94 45.62
C SER A 101 -2.14 -7.96 44.58
N VAL A 102 -0.91 -8.12 44.97
CA VAL A 102 0.24 -7.97 44.03
C VAL A 102 0.29 -9.07 42.99
N ALA A 103 0.09 -10.34 43.38
CA ALA A 103 0.07 -11.44 42.42
C ALA A 103 -1.17 -11.39 41.51
N ARG A 104 -2.31 -10.95 42.03
CA ARG A 104 -3.54 -10.76 41.27
C ARG A 104 -3.42 -9.58 40.31
N ASP A 105 -2.83 -8.48 40.76
CA ASP A 105 -2.60 -7.27 39.96
C ASP A 105 -1.59 -7.55 38.85
N LEU A 106 -0.54 -8.33 39.15
CA LEU A 106 0.46 -8.76 38.15
C LEU A 106 -0.16 -9.72 37.11
N ALA A 107 -0.95 -10.71 37.57
CA ALA A 107 -1.65 -11.62 36.67
C ALA A 107 -2.70 -10.92 35.83
N GLN A 108 -3.44 -9.96 36.38
CA GLN A 108 -4.36 -9.12 35.63
C GLN A 108 -3.63 -8.22 34.66
N GLY A 109 -2.51 -7.62 35.05
CA GLY A 109 -1.69 -6.78 34.18
C GLY A 109 -1.11 -7.57 33.00
N LEU A 110 -0.62 -8.79 33.24
CA LEU A 110 -0.14 -9.69 32.18
C LEU A 110 -1.28 -10.13 31.25
N SER A 111 -2.41 -10.56 31.81
CA SER A 111 -3.59 -10.93 31.04
C SER A 111 -4.12 -9.78 30.20
N PHE A 112 -4.17 -8.58 30.75
CA PHE A 112 -4.55 -7.38 30.01
C PHE A 112 -3.59 -7.06 28.89
N ALA A 113 -2.27 -7.11 29.13
CA ALA A 113 -1.26 -6.87 28.11
C ALA A 113 -1.35 -7.89 26.96
N GLU A 114 -1.59 -9.16 27.28
CA GLU A 114 -1.80 -10.22 26.30
C GLU A 114 -3.10 -10.02 25.51
N GLN A 115 -4.16 -9.61 26.17
CA GLN A 115 -5.42 -9.30 25.51
C GLN A 115 -5.29 -8.11 24.55
N VAL A 116 -4.58 -7.07 24.95
CA VAL A 116 -4.28 -5.91 24.08
C VAL A 116 -3.52 -6.34 22.82
N VAL A 117 -2.52 -7.22 22.95
CA VAL A 117 -1.77 -7.74 21.81
C VAL A 117 -2.65 -8.65 20.94
N SER A 118 -3.48 -9.49 21.57
CA SER A 118 -4.38 -10.41 20.85
C SER A 118 -5.46 -9.68 20.04
N GLU A 119 -6.06 -8.64 20.63
CA GLU A 119 -7.16 -7.87 20.02
C GLU A 119 -6.67 -6.66 19.19
N ALA A 120 -5.35 -6.48 19.04
CA ALA A 120 -4.80 -5.40 18.24
C ALA A 120 -5.26 -5.51 16.78
N ASN A 121 -5.65 -4.39 16.18
CA ASN A 121 -6.03 -4.27 14.76
C ASN A 121 -4.82 -4.33 13.80
N SER A 122 -3.73 -4.98 14.22
CA SER A 122 -2.52 -5.19 13.44
C SER A 122 -2.05 -6.62 13.61
N VAL A 123 -1.51 -7.22 12.56
CA VAL A 123 -0.80 -8.48 12.73
C VAL A 123 0.44 -8.23 13.56
N ILE A 124 0.64 -9.00 14.63
CA ILE A 124 1.78 -8.87 15.51
C ILE A 124 2.53 -10.19 15.55
N VAL A 125 3.80 -10.13 15.19
CA VAL A 125 4.71 -11.27 15.26
C VAL A 125 5.94 -10.84 16.04
N ILE A 126 6.31 -11.59 17.08
CA ILE A 126 7.54 -11.37 17.84
C ILE A 126 8.54 -12.45 17.46
N LEU A 127 9.74 -12.03 17.10
CA LEU A 127 10.82 -12.91 16.65
C LEU A 127 12.01 -12.84 17.60
N ASP A 128 12.70 -13.97 17.77
CA ASP A 128 14.03 -13.99 18.39
C ASP A 128 15.10 -13.48 17.39
N ARG A 129 16.34 -13.39 17.85
CA ARG A 129 17.50 -12.96 17.04
C ARG A 129 17.78 -13.86 15.82
N HIS A 130 17.23 -15.09 15.78
CA HIS A 130 17.38 -16.02 14.68
C HIS A 130 16.20 -15.98 13.70
N GLY A 131 15.18 -15.15 14.00
CA GLY A 131 13.95 -15.07 13.22
C GLY A 131 12.94 -16.17 13.51
N ASN A 132 13.06 -16.85 14.66
CA ASN A 132 12.06 -17.81 15.08
C ASN A 132 10.92 -17.11 15.80
N ILE A 133 9.69 -17.53 15.51
CA ILE A 133 8.47 -16.92 16.03
C ILE A 133 8.32 -17.26 17.51
N GLN A 134 8.19 -16.24 18.34
CA GLN A 134 7.93 -16.33 19.79
C GLN A 134 6.47 -15.98 20.13
N ARG A 135 5.83 -15.13 19.34
CA ARG A 135 4.42 -14.75 19.49
C ARG A 135 3.79 -14.53 18.11
N PHE A 136 2.50 -14.85 18.01
CA PHE A 136 1.72 -14.74 16.79
C PHE A 136 0.27 -14.44 17.16
N ASN A 137 -0.16 -13.17 17.07
CA ASN A 137 -1.45 -12.76 17.58
C ASN A 137 -2.64 -13.30 16.75
N ARG A 138 -3.84 -13.17 17.29
CA ARG A 138 -5.09 -13.67 16.70
C ARG A 138 -5.29 -13.16 15.25
N LEU A 139 -5.01 -11.88 15.00
CA LEU A 139 -5.16 -11.33 13.65
C LEU A 139 -4.17 -11.98 12.66
N SER A 140 -2.95 -12.29 13.10
CA SER A 140 -1.98 -13.04 12.31
C SER A 140 -2.49 -14.44 11.95
N GLU A 141 -3.16 -15.12 12.89
CA GLU A 141 -3.82 -16.41 12.64
C GLU A 141 -4.94 -16.29 11.60
N GLU A 142 -5.76 -15.25 11.71
CA GLU A 142 -6.89 -15.02 10.78
C GLU A 142 -6.43 -14.79 9.35
N TYR A 143 -5.37 -14.01 9.16
CA TYR A 143 -4.81 -13.74 7.83
C TYR A 143 -4.10 -14.96 7.22
N THR A 144 -3.31 -15.68 8.01
CA THR A 144 -2.50 -16.79 7.49
C THR A 144 -3.23 -18.13 7.53
N GLY A 145 -4.13 -18.29 8.50
CA GLY A 145 -4.81 -19.53 8.80
C GLY A 145 -4.01 -20.52 9.63
N MET A 146 -2.82 -20.13 10.04
CA MET A 146 -1.97 -20.93 10.93
C MET A 146 -2.23 -20.51 12.37
N LYS A 147 -2.27 -21.49 13.28
CA LYS A 147 -2.44 -21.21 14.70
C LYS A 147 -1.10 -20.88 15.37
N GLU A 148 -1.12 -20.01 16.38
CA GLU A 148 0.09 -19.60 17.10
C GLU A 148 0.90 -20.83 17.57
N HIS A 149 0.24 -21.84 18.17
CA HIS A 149 0.90 -23.04 18.66
C HIS A 149 1.54 -23.90 17.55
N GLU A 150 1.14 -23.71 16.29
CA GLU A 150 1.73 -24.41 15.14
C GLU A 150 3.00 -23.71 14.64
N VAL A 151 3.09 -22.39 14.81
CA VAL A 151 4.16 -21.57 14.22
C VAL A 151 5.23 -21.17 15.24
N ILE A 152 4.97 -21.21 16.55
CA ILE A 152 5.95 -20.92 17.58
C ILE A 152 7.20 -21.79 17.39
N GLY A 153 8.38 -21.18 17.48
CA GLY A 153 9.67 -21.80 17.26
C GLY A 153 10.04 -22.02 15.80
N GLN A 154 9.10 -21.85 14.87
CA GLN A 154 9.40 -21.94 13.44
C GLN A 154 9.99 -20.62 12.92
N ASN A 155 10.80 -20.75 11.87
CA ASN A 155 11.48 -19.59 11.30
C ASN A 155 10.57 -18.85 10.32
N VAL A 156 10.30 -17.56 10.59
CA VAL A 156 9.41 -16.71 9.80
C VAL A 156 9.81 -16.61 8.32
N PHE A 157 11.11 -16.61 8.04
CA PHE A 157 11.61 -16.52 6.66
C PHE A 157 11.29 -17.77 5.83
N LYS A 158 11.21 -18.93 6.48
CA LYS A 158 10.86 -20.19 5.81
C LYS A 158 9.36 -20.31 5.57
N LEU A 159 8.55 -19.72 6.46
CA LEU A 159 7.09 -19.82 6.40
C LEU A 159 6.47 -18.84 5.40
N PHE A 160 6.97 -17.60 5.36
CA PHE A 160 6.27 -16.49 4.70
C PHE A 160 7.05 -15.81 3.58
N MET A 161 8.26 -16.27 3.25
CA MET A 161 9.11 -15.59 2.26
C MET A 161 9.66 -16.58 1.23
N SER A 162 9.82 -16.09 0.00
CA SER A 162 10.61 -16.79 -1.00
C SER A 162 12.10 -16.82 -0.62
N ARG A 163 12.90 -17.68 -1.25
CA ARG A 163 14.35 -17.78 -0.95
C ARG A 163 15.09 -16.46 -1.16
N SER A 164 14.75 -15.71 -2.19
CA SER A 164 15.37 -14.41 -2.50
C SER A 164 15.01 -13.34 -1.49
N GLU A 165 13.73 -13.24 -1.11
CA GLU A 165 13.24 -12.31 -0.09
C GLU A 165 13.82 -12.62 1.29
N ALA A 166 13.90 -13.91 1.66
CA ALA A 166 14.49 -14.36 2.91
C ALA A 166 15.97 -13.96 3.03
N ALA A 167 16.74 -14.06 1.94
CA ALA A 167 18.14 -13.67 1.92
C ALA A 167 18.33 -12.15 2.10
N ALA A 168 17.49 -11.33 1.43
CA ALA A 168 17.49 -9.87 1.59
C ALA A 168 17.09 -9.46 3.01
N SER A 169 16.01 -10.06 3.54
CA SER A 169 15.49 -9.77 4.88
C SER A 169 16.47 -10.12 5.98
N ARG A 170 17.16 -11.27 5.89
CA ARG A 170 18.19 -11.65 6.87
C ARG A 170 19.36 -10.67 6.91
N ARG A 171 19.82 -10.17 5.76
CA ARG A 171 20.88 -9.15 5.71
C ARG A 171 20.43 -7.86 6.37
N ASN A 172 19.22 -7.40 6.08
CA ASN A 172 18.69 -6.19 6.70
C ASN A 172 18.51 -6.36 8.21
N ILE A 173 17.87 -7.45 8.65
CA ILE A 173 17.63 -7.70 10.08
C ILE A 173 18.95 -7.84 10.86
N SER A 174 19.94 -8.54 10.33
CA SER A 174 21.25 -8.66 11.01
C SER A 174 22.00 -7.33 11.12
N GLY A 175 21.78 -6.40 10.20
CA GLY A 175 22.23 -5.01 10.30
C GLY A 175 21.51 -4.26 11.43
N PHE A 176 20.19 -4.33 11.45
CA PHE A 176 19.35 -3.65 12.44
C PHE A 176 19.52 -4.18 13.87
N PHE A 177 19.82 -5.47 14.06
CA PHE A 177 20.16 -6.03 15.38
C PHE A 177 21.43 -5.42 15.97
N ARG A 178 22.31 -4.84 15.16
CA ARG A 178 23.49 -4.11 15.61
C ARG A 178 23.18 -2.68 16.00
N ASP A 179 22.29 -2.03 15.28
CA ASP A 179 22.06 -0.58 15.38
C ASP A 179 20.85 -0.23 16.24
N GLY A 180 19.98 -1.21 16.60
CA GLY A 180 18.80 -1.01 17.47
C GLY A 180 17.72 -0.10 16.88
N SER A 181 17.78 0.22 15.58
CA SER A 181 16.87 1.15 14.93
C SER A 181 15.55 0.48 14.55
N SER A 182 14.44 1.22 14.65
CA SER A 182 13.16 0.83 14.07
C SER A 182 13.18 1.07 12.57
N TYR A 183 12.46 0.23 11.80
CA TYR A 183 12.33 0.40 10.36
C TYR A 183 10.94 0.01 9.88
N GLU A 184 10.51 0.62 8.78
CA GLU A 184 9.26 0.30 8.11
C GLU A 184 9.53 -0.40 6.78
N VAL A 185 8.64 -1.33 6.41
CA VAL A 185 8.74 -2.03 5.13
C VAL A 185 7.35 -2.44 4.64
N GLU A 186 7.05 -2.18 3.37
CA GLU A 186 5.86 -2.70 2.72
C GLU A 186 6.15 -4.08 2.14
N ARG A 187 5.21 -5.03 2.34
CA ARG A 187 5.33 -6.40 1.83
C ARG A 187 4.00 -6.96 1.38
N TRP A 188 4.02 -7.63 0.25
CA TRP A 188 2.93 -8.48 -0.19
C TRP A 188 2.98 -9.81 0.55
N ILE A 189 1.91 -10.13 1.26
CA ILE A 189 1.76 -11.39 2.00
C ILE A 189 0.63 -12.20 1.37
N LYS A 190 0.90 -13.49 1.13
CA LYS A 190 -0.13 -14.43 0.71
C LYS A 190 -0.96 -14.83 1.92
N THR A 191 -2.22 -14.46 1.91
CA THR A 191 -3.19 -14.73 2.99
C THR A 191 -4.30 -15.65 2.51
N ARG A 192 -5.17 -16.08 3.43
CA ARG A 192 -6.42 -16.79 3.07
C ARG A 192 -7.35 -15.97 2.19
N LYS A 193 -7.30 -14.64 2.30
CA LYS A 193 -8.08 -13.68 1.50
C LYS A 193 -7.36 -13.23 0.22
N GLY A 194 -6.36 -13.99 -0.25
CA GLY A 194 -5.52 -13.64 -1.38
C GLY A 194 -4.28 -12.84 -0.99
N GLN A 195 -3.64 -12.20 -1.96
CA GLN A 195 -2.49 -11.33 -1.71
C GLN A 195 -2.94 -10.02 -1.08
N ARG A 196 -2.29 -9.64 0.03
CA ARG A 196 -2.52 -8.40 0.78
C ARG A 196 -1.22 -7.66 0.99
N LEU A 197 -1.27 -6.34 0.90
CA LEU A 197 -0.13 -5.46 1.16
C LEU A 197 -0.13 -5.01 2.61
N PHE A 198 0.93 -5.36 3.33
CA PHE A 198 1.12 -4.95 4.72
C PHE A 198 2.24 -3.93 4.84
N LEU A 199 1.99 -2.89 5.62
CA LEU A 199 3.02 -2.01 6.14
C LEU A 199 3.48 -2.55 7.50
N PHE A 200 4.70 -3.11 7.53
CA PHE A 200 5.32 -3.60 8.76
C PHE A 200 6.16 -2.50 9.40
N ARG A 201 5.86 -2.22 10.67
CA ARG A 201 6.69 -1.44 11.58
C ARG A 201 7.42 -2.38 12.50
N ASN A 202 8.74 -2.36 12.43
CA ASN A 202 9.59 -3.32 13.12
C ASN A 202 10.39 -2.59 14.19
N LYS A 203 10.34 -3.09 15.45
CA LYS A 203 11.00 -2.48 16.60
C LYS A 203 11.75 -3.52 17.43
N PHE A 204 12.97 -3.21 17.83
CA PHE A 204 13.75 -4.03 18.74
C PHE A 204 13.39 -3.74 20.19
N VAL A 205 13.27 -4.80 21.00
CA VAL A 205 12.97 -4.71 22.42
C VAL A 205 13.94 -5.63 23.17
N HIS A 206 14.49 -5.12 24.25
CA HIS A 206 15.36 -5.88 25.15
C HIS A 206 14.54 -6.47 26.29
N SER A 207 14.74 -7.74 26.58
CA SER A 207 14.16 -8.37 27.76
C SER A 207 14.85 -7.85 29.02
N GLY A 208 14.07 -7.35 29.99
CA GLY A 208 14.60 -6.87 31.27
C GLY A 208 15.07 -7.95 32.24
N SER A 209 14.94 -9.22 31.91
CA SER A 209 15.30 -10.36 32.78
C SER A 209 16.72 -10.85 32.52
N GLY A 210 17.74 -10.20 33.07
CA GLY A 210 19.10 -10.70 33.32
C GLY A 210 19.91 -11.32 32.19
N LYS A 211 19.28 -11.88 31.17
CA LYS A 211 19.84 -12.29 29.88
C LYS A 211 19.49 -11.22 28.88
N ASN A 212 20.50 -10.62 28.28
CA ASN A 212 20.37 -9.54 27.27
C ASN A 212 19.74 -10.11 25.97
N GLU A 213 18.50 -10.61 26.07
CA GLU A 213 17.76 -11.18 24.95
C GLU A 213 17.07 -10.05 24.18
N ILE A 214 17.33 -10.01 22.89
CA ILE A 214 16.76 -9.02 21.97
C ILE A 214 15.67 -9.70 21.16
N PHE A 215 14.50 -9.10 21.14
CA PHE A 215 13.36 -9.52 20.33
C PHE A 215 13.04 -8.47 19.27
N LEU A 216 12.54 -8.93 18.14
CA LEU A 216 12.02 -8.06 17.08
C LEU A 216 10.48 -8.15 17.09
N ILE A 217 9.82 -7.05 17.41
CA ILE A 217 8.38 -6.91 17.28
C ILE A 217 8.08 -6.40 15.87
N CYS A 218 7.38 -7.23 15.10
CA CYS A 218 6.87 -6.89 13.77
C CYS A 218 5.38 -6.61 13.89
N SER A 219 4.98 -5.35 13.74
CA SER A 219 3.57 -4.94 13.70
C SER A 219 3.20 -4.60 12.26
N GLY A 220 2.25 -5.33 11.67
CA GLY A 220 1.82 -5.16 10.28
C GLY A 220 0.37 -4.69 10.19
N THR A 221 0.15 -3.60 9.46
CA THR A 221 -1.19 -3.10 9.12
C THR A 221 -1.50 -3.43 7.67
N ASP A 222 -2.66 -4.02 7.39
CA ASP A 222 -3.13 -4.25 6.02
C ASP A 222 -3.51 -2.89 5.39
N ILE A 223 -2.74 -2.46 4.40
CA ILE A 223 -2.94 -1.20 3.66
C ILE A 223 -3.43 -1.46 2.23
N THR A 224 -3.91 -2.68 1.94
CA THR A 224 -4.28 -3.08 0.58
C THR A 224 -5.38 -2.19 0.00
N GLU A 225 -6.46 -2.00 0.74
CA GLU A 225 -7.60 -1.20 0.25
C GLU A 225 -7.26 0.30 0.20
N GLU A 226 -6.48 0.79 1.14
CA GLU A 226 -5.97 2.17 1.14
C GLU A 226 -5.11 2.42 -0.10
N ARG A 227 -4.15 1.53 -0.38
CA ARG A 227 -3.26 1.65 -1.55
C ARG A 227 -4.04 1.54 -2.86
N ARG A 228 -5.01 0.62 -2.93
CA ARG A 228 -5.88 0.49 -4.10
C ARG A 228 -6.77 1.72 -4.30
N ALA A 229 -7.29 2.27 -3.21
CA ALA A 229 -8.09 3.51 -3.29
C ALA A 229 -7.22 4.68 -3.74
N GLN A 230 -6.02 4.81 -3.21
CA GLN A 230 -5.06 5.84 -3.60
C GLN A 230 -4.68 5.73 -5.09
N GLU A 231 -4.42 4.51 -5.57
CA GLU A 231 -4.09 4.30 -6.99
C GLU A 231 -5.30 4.57 -7.89
N ARG A 232 -6.50 4.15 -7.49
CA ARG A 232 -7.74 4.51 -8.21
C ARG A 232 -7.94 6.02 -8.29
N LEU A 233 -7.74 6.74 -7.17
CA LEU A 233 -7.81 8.21 -7.16
C LEU A 233 -6.75 8.83 -8.06
N ARG A 234 -5.53 8.30 -8.06
CA ARG A 234 -4.44 8.76 -8.94
C ARG A 234 -4.80 8.55 -10.42
N VAL A 235 -5.33 7.38 -10.76
CA VAL A 235 -5.78 7.09 -12.14
C VAL A 235 -6.90 8.05 -12.54
N LEU A 236 -7.94 8.21 -11.71
CA LEU A 236 -9.05 9.12 -11.98
C LEU A 236 -8.61 10.58 -12.08
N ALA A 237 -7.62 11.00 -11.29
CA ALA A 237 -7.09 12.35 -11.32
C ALA A 237 -6.24 12.65 -12.58
N ASN A 238 -5.66 11.62 -13.21
CA ASN A 238 -4.65 11.78 -14.26
C ASN A 238 -5.04 11.18 -15.62
N THR A 239 -6.16 10.44 -15.71
CA THR A 239 -6.59 9.81 -16.97
C THR A 239 -7.96 10.30 -17.39
N ASP A 240 -8.19 10.36 -18.69
CA ASP A 240 -9.51 10.56 -19.30
C ASP A 240 -10.28 9.24 -19.27
N THR A 241 -11.47 9.24 -18.72
CA THR A 241 -12.28 8.03 -18.48
C THR A 241 -12.82 7.38 -19.76
N ILE A 242 -12.92 8.12 -20.85
CA ILE A 242 -13.42 7.64 -22.14
C ILE A 242 -12.32 6.96 -22.92
N THR A 243 -11.16 7.59 -23.04
CA THR A 243 -10.08 7.11 -23.91
C THR A 243 -8.98 6.36 -23.17
N GLY A 244 -8.90 6.49 -21.84
CA GLY A 244 -7.81 5.93 -21.02
C GLY A 244 -6.47 6.68 -21.18
N LEU A 245 -6.43 7.74 -21.95
CA LEU A 245 -5.25 8.59 -22.15
C LEU A 245 -5.00 9.47 -20.92
N PRO A 246 -3.80 10.04 -20.75
CA PRO A 246 -3.57 11.14 -19.84
C PRO A 246 -4.60 12.25 -20.06
N ASN A 247 -5.14 12.80 -18.98
CA ASN A 247 -6.08 13.90 -19.03
C ASN A 247 -5.36 15.27 -19.04
N ARG A 248 -6.13 16.37 -19.00
CA ARG A 248 -5.62 17.75 -18.96
C ARG A 248 -4.59 17.96 -17.84
N ASN A 249 -4.85 17.47 -16.63
CA ASN A 249 -3.94 17.67 -15.50
C ASN A 249 -2.61 16.96 -15.74
N ALA A 250 -2.67 15.67 -16.11
CA ALA A 250 -1.47 14.89 -16.36
C ALA A 250 -0.59 15.47 -17.46
N ILE A 251 -1.20 15.88 -18.59
CA ILE A 251 -0.39 16.40 -19.71
C ILE A 251 0.22 17.77 -19.39
N HIS A 252 -0.46 18.61 -18.61
CA HIS A 252 0.09 19.88 -18.15
C HIS A 252 1.37 19.69 -17.33
N ASP A 253 1.35 18.73 -16.39
CA ASP A 253 2.52 18.41 -15.56
C ASP A 253 3.65 17.83 -16.42
N LEU A 254 3.33 16.96 -17.37
CA LEU A 254 4.31 16.37 -18.29
C LEU A 254 4.95 17.40 -19.20
N ILE A 255 4.19 18.37 -19.72
CA ILE A 255 4.73 19.45 -20.53
C ILE A 255 5.66 20.34 -19.71
N SER A 256 5.27 20.71 -18.46
CA SER A 256 6.14 21.48 -17.57
C SER A 256 7.44 20.76 -17.31
N ALA A 257 7.38 19.48 -16.91
CA ALA A 257 8.57 18.67 -16.65
C ALA A 257 9.46 18.53 -17.91
N ALA A 258 8.86 18.35 -19.10
CA ALA A 258 9.60 18.27 -20.34
C ALA A 258 10.32 19.58 -20.68
N ILE A 259 9.68 20.74 -20.46
CA ILE A 259 10.28 22.05 -20.67
C ILE A 259 11.44 22.28 -19.68
N ASP A 260 11.26 21.92 -18.41
CA ASP A 260 12.28 22.12 -17.37
C ASP A 260 13.52 21.22 -17.59
N THR A 261 13.32 20.03 -18.11
CA THR A 261 14.39 19.04 -18.30
C THR A 261 14.98 19.00 -19.72
N ARG A 262 14.51 19.84 -20.67
CA ARG A 262 14.86 19.76 -22.09
C ARG A 262 16.36 19.96 -22.41
N GLY A 263 17.12 20.63 -21.53
CA GLY A 263 18.48 21.08 -21.86
C GLY A 263 18.51 21.99 -23.10
N GLU A 264 19.32 21.63 -24.09
CA GLU A 264 19.38 22.35 -25.39
C GLU A 264 18.34 21.84 -26.41
N GLY A 265 17.58 20.76 -26.08
CA GLY A 265 16.57 20.18 -26.94
C GLY A 265 15.31 21.03 -27.06
N GLN A 266 14.48 20.73 -28.05
CA GLN A 266 13.18 21.34 -28.25
C GLN A 266 12.07 20.43 -27.74
N VAL A 267 11.02 21.04 -27.18
CA VAL A 267 9.78 20.35 -26.79
C VAL A 267 8.66 20.85 -27.69
N GLY A 268 8.03 19.91 -28.41
CA GLY A 268 6.91 20.20 -29.30
C GLY A 268 5.56 19.88 -28.63
N VAL A 269 4.62 20.77 -28.82
CA VAL A 269 3.21 20.58 -28.44
C VAL A 269 2.36 20.72 -29.69
N VAL A 270 1.53 19.70 -29.96
CA VAL A 270 0.56 19.72 -31.05
C VAL A 270 -0.84 19.64 -30.45
N TYR A 271 -1.59 20.72 -30.59
CA TYR A 271 -2.99 20.79 -30.21
C TYR A 271 -3.87 20.30 -31.36
N LEU A 272 -4.84 19.46 -31.08
CA LEU A 272 -5.68 18.82 -32.07
C LEU A 272 -7.15 18.89 -31.65
N ASP A 273 -8.03 19.19 -32.60
CA ASP A 273 -9.48 19.21 -32.42
C ASP A 273 -10.16 18.48 -33.60
N LEU A 274 -11.16 17.65 -33.29
CA LEU A 274 -11.90 16.90 -34.30
C LEU A 274 -12.93 17.79 -35.03
N ASP A 275 -12.81 17.87 -36.32
CA ASP A 275 -13.69 18.67 -37.13
C ASP A 275 -15.14 18.14 -37.11
N ASN A 276 -16.11 19.00 -36.75
CA ASN A 276 -17.53 18.67 -36.73
C ASN A 276 -17.96 17.52 -35.78
N PHE A 277 -17.19 17.19 -34.74
CA PHE A 277 -17.54 16.12 -33.80
C PHE A 277 -18.91 16.34 -33.14
N LYS A 278 -19.29 17.59 -32.84
CA LYS A 278 -20.62 17.91 -32.33
C LYS A 278 -21.76 17.39 -33.24
N LYS A 279 -21.61 17.46 -34.58
CA LYS A 279 -22.62 16.93 -35.51
C LYS A 279 -22.76 15.41 -35.43
N VAL A 280 -21.67 14.72 -35.11
CA VAL A 280 -21.69 13.26 -34.88
C VAL A 280 -22.50 12.94 -33.62
N ASN A 281 -22.23 13.67 -32.52
CA ASN A 281 -23.00 13.51 -31.28
C ASN A 281 -24.50 13.82 -31.47
N ASP A 282 -24.80 14.90 -32.19
CA ASP A 282 -26.19 15.33 -32.46
C ASP A 282 -26.93 14.28 -33.34
N ALA A 283 -26.23 13.61 -34.25
CA ALA A 283 -26.81 12.63 -35.16
C ALA A 283 -26.93 11.22 -34.56
N TYR A 284 -25.92 10.73 -33.79
CA TYR A 284 -25.81 9.34 -33.36
C TYR A 284 -25.79 9.17 -31.82
N GLY A 285 -25.82 10.29 -31.08
CA GLY A 285 -25.80 10.30 -29.62
C GLY A 285 -24.40 10.21 -29.02
N HIS A 286 -24.29 10.58 -27.72
CA HIS A 286 -23.02 10.69 -27.02
C HIS A 286 -22.26 9.38 -26.89
N MET A 287 -22.97 8.24 -26.70
CA MET A 287 -22.31 6.93 -26.62
C MET A 287 -21.58 6.54 -27.90
N PHE A 288 -22.14 6.93 -29.06
CA PHE A 288 -21.47 6.74 -30.35
C PHE A 288 -20.24 7.66 -30.47
N GLY A 289 -20.39 8.91 -30.04
CA GLY A 289 -19.27 9.86 -29.98
C GLY A 289 -18.13 9.38 -29.10
N ASP A 290 -18.42 8.78 -27.94
CA ASP A 290 -17.40 8.20 -27.06
C ASP A 290 -16.64 7.06 -27.73
N GLN A 291 -17.33 6.18 -28.47
CA GLN A 291 -16.67 5.12 -29.25
C GLN A 291 -15.81 5.69 -30.38
N LEU A 292 -16.29 6.75 -31.04
CA LEU A 292 -15.49 7.44 -32.06
C LEU A 292 -14.23 8.07 -31.45
N LEU A 293 -14.33 8.70 -30.28
CA LEU A 293 -13.18 9.26 -29.55
C LEU A 293 -12.13 8.19 -29.20
N GLN A 294 -12.58 7.02 -28.77
CA GLN A 294 -11.68 5.87 -28.52
C GLN A 294 -10.98 5.40 -29.81
N ALA A 295 -11.74 5.29 -30.90
CA ALA A 295 -11.18 4.87 -32.18
C ALA A 295 -10.18 5.91 -32.73
N VAL A 296 -10.48 7.19 -32.60
CA VAL A 296 -9.60 8.31 -32.97
C VAL A 296 -8.33 8.29 -32.11
N ALA A 297 -8.45 8.11 -30.82
CA ALA A 297 -7.29 8.03 -29.91
C ALA A 297 -6.32 6.91 -30.33
N LEU A 298 -6.84 5.72 -30.63
CA LEU A 298 -6.03 4.59 -31.16
C LEU A 298 -5.40 4.90 -32.52
N ALA A 299 -6.13 5.60 -33.37
CA ALA A 299 -5.64 6.01 -34.69
C ALA A 299 -4.49 7.01 -34.57
N ILE A 300 -4.59 8.00 -33.68
CA ILE A 300 -3.51 8.95 -33.42
C ILE A 300 -2.31 8.24 -32.80
N LEU A 301 -2.52 7.39 -31.79
CA LEU A 301 -1.44 6.61 -31.17
C LEU A 301 -0.65 5.80 -32.20
N SER A 302 -1.30 5.25 -33.22
CA SER A 302 -0.62 4.51 -34.29
C SER A 302 0.27 5.36 -35.21
N CYS A 303 0.13 6.68 -35.14
CA CYS A 303 0.94 7.65 -35.89
C CYS A 303 2.13 8.17 -35.09
N LEU A 304 2.17 7.91 -33.78
CA LEU A 304 3.18 8.43 -32.87
C LEU A 304 4.42 7.51 -32.82
N GLU A 305 5.55 8.10 -32.52
CA GLU A 305 6.84 7.45 -32.36
C GLU A 305 7.21 7.37 -30.85
N GLU A 306 8.25 6.62 -30.53
CA GLU A 306 8.77 6.50 -29.17
C GLU A 306 9.15 7.88 -28.61
N GLY A 307 8.74 8.18 -27.38
CA GLY A 307 8.94 9.48 -26.73
C GLY A 307 7.87 10.53 -27.05
N GLN A 308 6.86 10.19 -27.87
CA GLN A 308 5.69 11.04 -28.12
C GLN A 308 4.50 10.55 -27.28
N LEU A 309 3.79 11.46 -26.61
CA LEU A 309 2.69 11.16 -25.71
C LEU A 309 1.42 11.83 -26.22
N LEU A 310 0.31 11.08 -26.25
CA LEU A 310 -1.03 11.60 -26.53
C LEU A 310 -1.81 11.78 -25.24
N ALA A 311 -2.53 12.89 -25.14
CA ALA A 311 -3.48 13.16 -24.08
C ALA A 311 -4.80 13.69 -24.63
N ARG A 312 -5.89 13.55 -23.87
CA ARG A 312 -7.17 14.17 -24.18
C ARG A 312 -7.51 15.24 -23.14
N LEU A 313 -7.84 16.43 -23.61
CA LEU A 313 -8.15 17.56 -22.72
C LEU A 313 -9.61 17.62 -22.28
N GLY A 314 -10.49 17.06 -23.10
CA GLY A 314 -11.94 17.02 -22.94
C GLY A 314 -12.63 17.24 -24.28
N GLY A 315 -13.94 16.91 -24.35
CA GLY A 315 -14.64 17.04 -25.62
C GLY A 315 -13.95 16.29 -26.77
N ASP A 316 -13.64 17.03 -27.83
CA ASP A 316 -12.95 16.59 -29.05
C ASP A 316 -11.49 17.05 -29.13
N GLU A 317 -10.93 17.57 -28.03
CA GLU A 317 -9.58 18.14 -27.98
C GLU A 317 -8.55 17.13 -27.49
N PHE A 318 -7.45 17.02 -28.24
CA PHE A 318 -6.29 16.20 -27.89
C PHE A 318 -5.00 17.03 -27.92
N ILE A 319 -4.00 16.58 -27.21
CA ILE A 319 -2.63 17.13 -27.26
C ILE A 319 -1.63 16.01 -27.48
N VAL A 320 -0.67 16.25 -28.37
CA VAL A 320 0.54 15.43 -28.44
C VAL A 320 1.72 16.25 -27.90
N LEU A 321 2.45 15.64 -26.96
CA LEU A 321 3.74 16.12 -26.45
C LEU A 321 4.86 15.32 -27.11
N ALA A 322 5.85 16.01 -27.65
CA ALA A 322 7.07 15.40 -28.21
C ALA A 322 8.31 16.03 -27.58
N THR A 323 9.22 15.22 -27.06
CA THR A 323 10.50 15.67 -26.50
C THR A 323 11.63 15.45 -27.49
N ASN A 324 12.69 16.26 -27.43
CA ASN A 324 13.85 16.16 -28.32
C ASN A 324 13.46 16.12 -29.81
N THR A 325 12.57 17.01 -30.20
CA THR A 325 11.95 17.03 -31.53
C THR A 325 12.41 18.27 -32.34
N SER A 326 11.96 18.37 -33.59
CA SER A 326 12.14 19.51 -34.45
C SER A 326 10.81 19.90 -35.11
N GLN A 327 10.72 21.11 -35.66
CA GLN A 327 9.53 21.55 -36.39
C GLN A 327 9.19 20.56 -37.53
N GLY A 328 10.15 20.20 -38.35
CA GLY A 328 9.90 19.29 -39.46
C GLY A 328 9.42 17.88 -39.03
N ALA A 329 9.90 17.38 -37.90
CA ALA A 329 9.39 16.12 -37.33
C ALA A 329 7.93 16.22 -36.87
N LEU A 330 7.55 17.36 -36.28
CA LEU A 330 6.16 17.61 -35.87
C LEU A 330 5.22 17.80 -37.07
N GLU A 331 5.67 18.50 -38.13
CA GLU A 331 4.92 18.64 -39.38
C GLU A 331 4.70 17.29 -40.07
N ALA A 332 5.73 16.43 -40.10
CA ALA A 332 5.62 15.09 -40.63
C ALA A 332 4.65 14.23 -39.82
N MET A 333 4.68 14.32 -38.47
CA MET A 333 3.73 13.67 -37.59
C MET A 333 2.30 14.18 -37.81
N ALA A 334 2.10 15.51 -37.89
CA ALA A 334 0.78 16.11 -38.14
C ALA A 334 0.22 15.63 -39.50
N SER A 335 1.06 15.55 -40.53
CA SER A 335 0.69 15.02 -41.86
C SER A 335 0.24 13.56 -41.78
N ARG A 336 0.96 12.70 -41.01
CA ARG A 336 0.56 11.30 -40.79
C ARG A 336 -0.81 11.23 -40.09
N ILE A 337 -1.01 12.01 -39.04
CA ILE A 337 -2.29 12.08 -38.30
C ILE A 337 -3.42 12.51 -39.23
N LEU A 338 -3.27 13.58 -40.00
CA LEU A 338 -4.27 14.03 -40.96
C LEU A 338 -4.62 12.96 -41.99
N THR A 339 -3.62 12.30 -42.55
CA THR A 339 -3.82 11.21 -43.51
C THR A 339 -4.58 10.04 -42.91
N ARG A 340 -4.27 9.70 -41.68
CA ARG A 340 -4.92 8.57 -40.95
C ARG A 340 -6.37 8.91 -40.59
N LEU A 341 -6.65 10.12 -40.10
CA LEU A 341 -8.00 10.52 -39.66
C LEU A 341 -8.94 10.81 -40.85
N ARG A 342 -8.42 11.04 -42.05
CA ARG A 342 -9.25 11.11 -43.27
C ARG A 342 -9.85 9.75 -43.66
N GLN A 343 -9.31 8.65 -43.17
CA GLN A 343 -9.88 7.32 -43.42
C GLN A 343 -11.13 7.12 -42.58
N PRO A 344 -12.13 6.38 -43.07
CA PRO A 344 -13.38 6.16 -42.35
C PRO A 344 -13.14 5.39 -41.03
N PHE A 345 -13.89 5.76 -40.01
CA PHE A 345 -13.97 5.03 -38.76
C PHE A 345 -15.21 4.14 -38.78
N ARG A 346 -15.02 2.85 -38.52
CA ARG A 346 -16.12 1.89 -38.44
C ARG A 346 -16.51 1.65 -37.00
N ILE A 347 -17.67 2.16 -36.59
CA ILE A 347 -18.25 1.98 -35.26
C ILE A 347 -19.48 1.08 -35.37
N GLY A 348 -19.32 -0.20 -34.99
CA GLY A 348 -20.32 -1.22 -35.26
C GLY A 348 -20.53 -1.43 -36.76
N LEU A 349 -21.74 -1.14 -37.26
CA LEU A 349 -22.10 -1.24 -38.67
C LEU A 349 -22.10 0.12 -39.42
N ILE A 350 -21.77 1.22 -38.74
CA ILE A 350 -21.80 2.58 -39.27
C ILE A 350 -20.38 3.01 -39.62
N GLU A 351 -20.19 3.57 -40.80
CA GLU A 351 -18.96 4.25 -41.22
C GLU A 351 -19.11 5.76 -41.06
N VAL A 352 -18.16 6.38 -40.36
CA VAL A 352 -18.14 7.83 -40.11
C VAL A 352 -16.81 8.41 -40.58
N TYR A 353 -16.89 9.53 -41.25
CA TYR A 353 -15.75 10.33 -41.65
C TYR A 353 -15.62 11.53 -40.71
N THR A 354 -14.43 11.70 -40.17
CA THR A 354 -14.08 12.90 -39.39
C THR A 354 -12.71 13.38 -39.83
N GLY A 355 -12.51 14.69 -39.77
CA GLY A 355 -11.19 15.29 -39.94
C GLY A 355 -10.67 15.81 -38.60
N CYS A 356 -9.53 16.43 -38.64
CA CYS A 356 -9.03 17.19 -37.52
C CYS A 356 -8.26 18.44 -37.99
N SER A 357 -8.23 19.44 -37.14
CA SER A 357 -7.39 20.63 -37.29
C SER A 357 -6.29 20.62 -36.26
N LEU A 358 -5.04 20.87 -36.63
CA LEU A 358 -3.90 20.78 -35.71
C LEU A 358 -3.14 22.14 -35.67
N GLY A 359 -2.65 22.44 -34.45
CA GLY A 359 -1.74 23.57 -34.25
C GLY A 359 -0.46 23.12 -33.60
N ILE A 360 0.67 23.55 -34.09
CA ILE A 360 2.01 23.13 -33.65
C ILE A 360 2.69 24.31 -32.97
N SER A 361 3.25 24.08 -31.79
CA SER A 361 4.09 25.04 -31.07
C SER A 361 5.33 24.33 -30.51
N LEU A 362 6.44 25.05 -30.40
CA LEU A 362 7.73 24.55 -29.92
C LEU A 362 8.28 25.43 -28.80
N ALA A 363 8.76 24.82 -27.74
CA ALA A 363 9.61 25.47 -26.75
C ALA A 363 11.11 25.24 -27.10
N PRO A 364 11.97 26.26 -26.98
CA PRO A 364 11.69 27.63 -26.49
C PRO A 364 11.24 28.60 -27.55
N GLN A 365 11.18 28.21 -28.83
CA GLN A 365 10.97 29.14 -29.98
C GLN A 365 9.62 29.87 -29.91
N HIS A 366 8.53 29.20 -29.55
CA HIS A 366 7.17 29.72 -29.51
C HIS A 366 6.65 29.93 -28.07
N GLY A 367 7.51 29.77 -27.07
CA GLY A 367 7.20 29.96 -25.65
C GLY A 367 8.19 29.26 -24.76
N THR A 368 8.38 29.76 -23.55
CA THR A 368 9.36 29.22 -22.57
C THR A 368 8.70 28.49 -21.40
N ASP A 369 7.38 28.60 -21.29
CA ASP A 369 6.57 27.98 -20.24
C ASP A 369 5.39 27.22 -20.86
N ARG A 370 4.78 26.37 -20.04
CA ARG A 370 3.66 25.49 -20.43
C ARG A 370 2.48 26.28 -21.00
N GLU A 371 2.08 27.37 -20.30
CA GLU A 371 0.90 28.13 -20.67
C GLU A 371 1.08 28.80 -22.04
N SER A 372 2.24 29.39 -22.29
CA SER A 372 2.55 30.03 -23.57
C SER A 372 2.58 29.05 -24.73
N VAL A 373 3.22 27.87 -24.53
CA VAL A 373 3.35 26.87 -25.60
C VAL A 373 2.00 26.24 -25.95
N ILE A 374 1.17 25.89 -24.95
CA ILE A 374 -0.16 25.32 -25.18
C ILE A 374 -1.08 26.40 -25.86
N ARG A 375 -1.13 27.62 -25.34
CA ARG A 375 -1.93 28.69 -25.92
C ARG A 375 -1.53 28.94 -27.37
N ASN A 376 -0.26 28.97 -27.68
CA ASN A 376 0.24 29.21 -29.03
C ASN A 376 -0.04 28.03 -29.98
N ALA A 377 -0.03 26.78 -29.48
CA ALA A 377 -0.50 25.62 -30.25
C ALA A 377 -2.01 25.74 -30.54
N ASP A 378 -2.84 26.11 -29.54
CA ASP A 378 -4.27 26.32 -29.71
C ASP A 378 -4.57 27.45 -30.74
N THR A 379 -3.86 28.60 -30.67
CA THR A 379 -3.96 29.68 -31.66
C THR A 379 -3.66 29.18 -33.08
N ALA A 380 -2.64 28.38 -33.23
CA ALA A 380 -2.31 27.79 -34.53
C ALA A 380 -3.36 26.76 -35.01
N MET A 381 -3.94 25.98 -34.12
CA MET A 381 -5.06 25.07 -34.43
C MET A 381 -6.31 25.85 -34.88
N TYR A 382 -6.63 26.94 -34.17
CA TYR A 382 -7.73 27.80 -34.57
C TYR A 382 -7.52 28.40 -36.00
N THR A 383 -6.30 28.85 -36.30
CA THR A 383 -5.93 29.27 -37.64
C THR A 383 -6.07 28.15 -38.69
N ALA A 384 -5.76 26.92 -38.34
CA ALA A 384 -5.99 25.78 -39.22
C ALA A 384 -7.48 25.54 -39.49
N LYS A 385 -8.36 25.75 -38.51
CA LYS A 385 -9.82 25.68 -38.67
C LYS A 385 -10.33 26.79 -39.62
N GLU A 386 -9.82 28.03 -39.53
CA GLU A 386 -10.17 29.13 -40.41
C GLU A 386 -9.68 28.87 -41.84
N ASN A 387 -8.53 28.26 -42.04
CA ASN A 387 -7.98 27.89 -43.34
C ASN A 387 -8.70 26.75 -44.06
N GLY A 388 -9.91 26.37 -43.58
CA GLY A 388 -10.75 25.36 -44.23
C GLY A 388 -10.78 24.00 -43.57
N ARG A 389 -10.19 23.85 -42.36
CA ARG A 389 -10.10 22.61 -41.60
C ARG A 389 -9.32 21.50 -42.28
N GLY A 390 -9.16 20.34 -41.65
CA GLY A 390 -8.47 19.18 -42.21
C GLY A 390 -6.99 19.45 -42.52
N THR A 391 -6.35 20.39 -41.83
CA THR A 391 -4.98 20.84 -42.04
C THR A 391 -4.26 21.14 -40.72
N PHE A 392 -2.99 21.47 -40.79
CA PHE A 392 -2.24 21.95 -39.64
C PHE A 392 -1.62 23.33 -39.91
N CYS A 393 -1.36 24.07 -38.82
CA CYS A 393 -0.57 25.30 -38.85
C CYS A 393 0.53 25.23 -37.78
N VAL A 394 1.70 25.77 -38.08
CA VAL A 394 2.75 26.05 -37.11
C VAL A 394 2.55 27.48 -36.61
N PHE A 395 2.61 27.64 -35.30
CA PHE A 395 2.44 28.95 -34.68
C PHE A 395 3.41 30.00 -35.21
N SER A 396 2.89 31.18 -35.50
CA SER A 396 3.68 32.37 -35.71
C SER A 396 3.09 33.53 -34.90
N PRO A 397 3.91 34.50 -34.47
CA PRO A 397 3.43 35.62 -33.65
C PRO A 397 2.30 36.45 -34.31
N GLU A 398 2.27 36.48 -35.63
CA GLU A 398 1.25 37.18 -36.42
C GLU A 398 -0.15 36.58 -36.25
N MET A 399 -0.24 35.30 -35.89
CA MET A 399 -1.52 34.64 -35.65
C MET A 399 -2.23 35.18 -34.40
N ASN A 400 -1.50 35.59 -33.36
CA ASN A 400 -2.08 36.24 -32.20
C ASN A 400 -2.77 37.55 -32.55
N GLN A 401 -2.18 38.32 -33.45
CA GLN A 401 -2.76 39.59 -33.89
C GLN A 401 -4.08 39.39 -34.65
N ARG A 402 -4.12 38.38 -35.54
CA ARG A 402 -5.34 38.03 -36.30
C ARG A 402 -6.48 37.58 -35.39
N VAL A 403 -6.19 36.70 -34.41
CA VAL A 403 -7.21 36.26 -33.44
C VAL A 403 -7.75 37.45 -32.63
N PHE A 404 -6.87 38.37 -32.21
CA PHE A 404 -7.27 39.58 -31.52
C PHE A 404 -8.13 40.49 -32.39
N GLU A 405 -7.75 40.71 -33.64
CA GLU A 405 -8.52 41.52 -34.61
C GLU A 405 -9.89 40.91 -34.87
N TYR A 406 -9.98 39.58 -35.01
CA TYR A 406 -11.27 38.90 -35.20
C TYR A 406 -12.20 39.05 -34.00
N LEU A 407 -11.72 38.81 -32.77
CA LEU A 407 -12.51 38.98 -31.56
C LEU A 407 -12.96 40.42 -31.35
N TRP A 408 -12.09 41.38 -31.70
CA TRP A 408 -12.41 42.80 -31.66
C TRP A 408 -13.49 43.15 -32.66
N LEU A 409 -13.38 42.64 -33.90
CA LEU A 409 -14.39 42.81 -34.95
C LEU A 409 -15.74 42.19 -34.57
N ASP A 410 -15.77 40.95 -34.13
CA ASP A 410 -17.02 40.29 -33.72
C ASP A 410 -17.71 41.04 -32.58
N THR A 411 -16.94 41.44 -31.56
CA THR A 411 -17.46 42.23 -30.45
C THR A 411 -18.01 43.57 -30.89
N ASN A 412 -17.30 44.27 -31.77
CA ASN A 412 -17.75 45.60 -32.23
C ASN A 412 -18.90 45.52 -33.25
N LEU A 413 -18.94 44.50 -34.10
CA LEU A 413 -20.06 44.23 -34.96
C LEU A 413 -21.36 43.97 -34.20
N ARG A 414 -21.29 43.16 -33.14
CA ARG A 414 -22.46 42.93 -32.26
C ARG A 414 -22.92 44.22 -31.59
N LYS A 415 -22.00 45.03 -31.06
CA LYS A 415 -22.32 46.34 -30.48
C LYS A 415 -22.90 47.31 -31.52
N ALA A 416 -22.40 47.29 -32.76
CA ALA A 416 -22.90 48.12 -33.83
C ALA A 416 -24.32 47.70 -34.25
N LEU A 417 -24.65 46.41 -34.23
CA LEU A 417 -26.00 45.89 -34.42
C LEU A 417 -26.95 46.36 -33.32
N ASP A 418 -26.52 46.24 -32.05
CA ASP A 418 -27.33 46.62 -30.89
C ASP A 418 -27.55 48.16 -30.83
N ASN A 419 -26.67 48.93 -31.43
CA ASN A 419 -26.73 50.40 -31.44
C ASN A 419 -27.21 50.98 -32.78
N ASP A 420 -27.81 50.21 -33.69
CA ASP A 420 -28.29 50.67 -35.04
C ASP A 420 -27.22 51.37 -35.85
N GLN A 421 -25.96 51.05 -35.71
CA GLN A 421 -24.85 51.74 -36.39
C GLN A 421 -24.51 51.13 -37.77
N LEU A 422 -25.19 50.08 -38.18
CA LEU A 422 -25.01 49.45 -39.50
C LEU A 422 -25.97 50.09 -40.49
N VAL A 423 -25.43 50.81 -41.49
CA VAL A 423 -26.17 51.39 -42.62
C VAL A 423 -25.96 50.47 -43.82
N ILE A 424 -27.08 49.99 -44.45
CA ILE A 424 -27.04 49.22 -45.69
C ILE A 424 -27.05 50.22 -46.88
#